data_685061c33931e5d8a7932ae4022b0cb9
#
_entry.id   685061c33931e5d8a7932ae4022b0cb9
#
_cell.length_a   1.000
_cell.length_b   1.000
_cell.length_c   1.000
_cell.angle_alpha   90.00
_cell.angle_beta   90.00
_cell.angle_gamma   90.00
#
_symmetry.space_group_name_H-M   'P 1'
#
loop_
_entity.id
_entity.type
_entity.pdbx_description
1 polymer ?
#
loop_
_entity_poly.entity_id
_entity_poly.type
_entity_poly.pdbx_seq_one_letter_code
_entity_poly.pdbx_strand_id
1 'polypeptide(L)'
;LQYKNTTDQLNKVKELESSYEAYKLYTAIISRDGIPYDVISKTLPEIEKEVNNILHQIVEFSVTLQTDGKNIMTNIVYDDKRWPLEMASGMEKFVSGLAIRVALINISNLPRPNIICIDEGFGCADSDHLGQMGALFTYLKHQFEFIWIISHLDQMRDMVDQQLEIKKENGYSKIDFR
;
A
#
# COMPACT_ATOMS: atom_id res chain seq x y z
N LEU A 1 -6.28 -23.11 61.01
CA LEU A 1 -5.76 -23.65 59.71
C LEU A 1 -6.68 -23.28 58.52
N GLN A 2 -7.99 -23.50 58.62
CA GLN A 2 -8.94 -23.19 57.53
C GLN A 2 -9.01 -21.71 57.18
N TYR A 3 -9.04 -20.81 58.14
CA TYR A 3 -9.09 -19.34 57.90
C TYR A 3 -7.88 -18.83 57.16
N LYS A 4 -6.69 -19.32 57.50
CA LYS A 4 -5.45 -18.94 56.81
C LYS A 4 -5.44 -19.37 55.35
N ASN A 5 -5.90 -20.60 55.09
CA ASN A 5 -5.98 -21.14 53.73
C ASN A 5 -6.98 -20.33 52.85
N THR A 6 -8.14 -19.91 53.43
CA THR A 6 -9.12 -19.08 52.71
C THR A 6 -8.57 -17.68 52.41
N THR A 7 -7.82 -17.09 53.33
CA THR A 7 -7.17 -15.77 53.11
C THR A 7 -6.12 -15.86 52.02
N ASP A 8 -5.29 -16.90 52.01
CA ASP A 8 -4.28 -17.12 50.99
C ASP A 8 -4.92 -17.34 49.59
N GLN A 9 -6.02 -18.09 49.54
CA GLN A 9 -6.79 -18.25 48.30
C GLN A 9 -7.39 -16.92 47.80
N LEU A 10 -7.95 -16.11 48.70
CA LEU A 10 -8.50 -14.80 48.35
C LEU A 10 -7.41 -13.85 47.78
N ASN A 11 -6.24 -13.84 48.40
CA ASN A 11 -5.14 -13.03 47.92
C ASN A 11 -4.69 -13.48 46.53
N LYS A 12 -4.60 -14.79 46.31
CA LYS A 12 -4.26 -15.34 44.99
C LYS A 12 -5.29 -14.99 43.92
N VAL A 13 -6.56 -15.00 44.23
CA VAL A 13 -7.65 -14.58 43.33
C VAL A 13 -7.48 -13.12 42.98
N LYS A 14 -7.22 -12.22 43.94
CA LYS A 14 -7.01 -10.79 43.68
C LYS A 14 -5.80 -10.52 42.80
N GLU A 15 -4.70 -11.25 43.00
CA GLU A 15 -3.50 -11.16 42.12
C GLU A 15 -3.81 -11.60 40.68
N LEU A 16 -4.58 -12.70 40.54
CA LEU A 16 -5.00 -13.19 39.23
C LEU A 16 -5.97 -12.22 38.54
N GLU A 17 -6.92 -11.64 39.28
CA GLU A 17 -7.83 -10.62 38.76
C GLU A 17 -7.05 -9.38 38.27
N SER A 18 -6.09 -8.88 39.06
CA SER A 18 -5.25 -7.75 38.66
C SER A 18 -4.43 -8.07 37.40
N SER A 19 -3.85 -9.28 37.35
CA SER A 19 -3.10 -9.75 36.17
C SER A 19 -4.00 -9.87 34.93
N TYR A 20 -5.20 -10.42 35.12
CA TYR A 20 -6.19 -10.56 34.04
C TYR A 20 -6.60 -9.19 33.45
N GLU A 21 -6.90 -8.20 34.27
CA GLU A 21 -7.24 -6.85 33.81
C GLU A 21 -6.06 -6.18 33.10
N ALA A 22 -4.83 -6.39 33.58
CA ALA A 22 -3.63 -5.90 32.89
C ALA A 22 -3.45 -6.54 31.50
N TYR A 23 -3.62 -7.85 31.39
CA TYR A 23 -3.55 -8.54 30.08
C TYR A 23 -4.70 -8.16 29.16
N LYS A 24 -5.90 -7.95 29.68
CA LYS A 24 -7.05 -7.49 28.90
C LYS A 24 -6.79 -6.11 28.31
N LEU A 25 -6.27 -5.18 29.12
CA LEU A 25 -5.87 -3.86 28.66
C LEU A 25 -4.76 -3.95 27.61
N TYR A 26 -3.74 -4.75 27.87
CA TYR A 26 -2.62 -4.95 26.94
C TYR A 26 -3.11 -5.48 25.59
N THR A 27 -3.94 -6.50 25.58
CA THR A 27 -4.51 -7.07 24.34
C THR A 27 -5.37 -6.06 23.58
N ALA A 28 -6.13 -5.22 24.27
CA ALA A 28 -6.91 -4.15 23.65
C ALA A 28 -5.99 -3.08 23.00
N ILE A 29 -4.92 -2.70 23.67
CA ILE A 29 -3.95 -1.70 23.18
C ILE A 29 -3.22 -2.16 21.93
N ILE A 30 -2.77 -3.43 21.89
CA ILE A 30 -2.04 -3.97 20.73
C ILE A 30 -2.94 -4.52 19.63
N SER A 31 -4.26 -4.54 19.85
CA SER A 31 -5.22 -5.00 18.84
C SER A 31 -5.16 -4.11 17.60
N ARG A 32 -5.71 -4.61 16.49
CA ARG A 32 -5.82 -3.85 15.23
C ARG A 32 -6.50 -2.49 15.42
N ASP A 33 -7.51 -2.43 16.30
CA ASP A 33 -8.33 -1.25 16.57
C ASP A 33 -7.77 -0.40 17.73
N GLY A 34 -6.59 -0.75 18.26
CA GLY A 34 -5.89 -0.05 19.34
C GLY A 34 -4.86 0.98 18.82
N ILE A 35 -3.69 1.04 19.47
CA ILE A 35 -2.61 1.97 19.11
C ILE A 35 -2.23 1.93 17.62
N PRO A 36 -2.12 0.75 16.95
CA PRO A 36 -1.79 0.74 15.53
C PRO A 36 -2.77 1.55 14.68
N TYR A 37 -4.08 1.45 14.98
CA TYR A 37 -5.08 2.24 14.29
C TYR A 37 -4.95 3.74 14.56
N ASP A 38 -4.72 4.14 15.82
CA ASP A 38 -4.55 5.55 16.19
C ASP A 38 -3.33 6.18 15.49
N VAL A 39 -2.24 5.43 15.38
CA VAL A 39 -1.03 5.88 14.67
C VAL A 39 -1.33 6.08 13.19
N ILE A 40 -1.95 5.10 12.54
CA ILE A 40 -2.30 5.18 11.12
C ILE A 40 -3.26 6.36 10.88
N SER A 41 -4.31 6.48 11.69
CA SER A 41 -5.31 7.56 11.54
C SER A 41 -4.70 8.96 11.63
N LYS A 42 -3.71 9.14 12.47
CA LYS A 42 -2.99 10.42 12.62
C LYS A 42 -2.07 10.73 11.46
N THR A 43 -1.54 9.72 10.78
CA THR A 43 -0.67 9.85 9.61
C THR A 43 -1.42 9.93 8.29
N LEU A 44 -2.71 9.59 8.25
CA LEU A 44 -3.52 9.61 7.01
C LEU A 44 -3.44 10.94 6.23
N PRO A 45 -3.53 12.13 6.86
CA PRO A 45 -3.44 13.39 6.12
C PRO A 45 -2.08 13.60 5.44
N GLU A 46 -1.00 13.13 6.06
CA GLU A 46 0.34 13.20 5.49
C GLU A 46 0.49 12.24 4.30
N ILE A 47 -0.04 11.02 4.45
CA ILE A 47 -0.08 10.03 3.37
C ILE A 47 -0.92 10.55 2.20
N GLU A 48 -2.12 11.09 2.46
CA GLU A 48 -3.00 11.67 1.43
C GLU A 48 -2.29 12.79 0.66
N LYS A 49 -1.63 13.69 1.37
CA LYS A 49 -0.86 14.78 0.76
C LYS A 49 0.24 14.26 -0.16
N GLU A 50 1.02 13.28 0.30
CA GLU A 50 2.11 12.71 -0.49
C GLU A 50 1.59 11.93 -1.70
N VAL A 51 0.52 11.15 -1.54
CA VAL A 51 -0.16 10.47 -2.66
C VAL A 51 -0.60 11.47 -3.72
N ASN A 52 -1.23 12.57 -3.33
CA ASN A 52 -1.70 13.59 -4.27
C ASN A 52 -0.56 14.38 -4.90
N ASN A 53 0.56 14.61 -4.21
CA ASN A 53 1.77 15.17 -4.80
C ASN A 53 2.30 14.30 -5.95
N ILE A 54 2.20 12.99 -5.83
CA ILE A 54 2.59 12.03 -6.87
C ILE A 54 1.56 12.04 -7.99
N LEU A 55 0.28 11.93 -7.67
CA LEU A 55 -0.81 11.85 -8.65
C LEU A 55 -0.86 13.08 -9.55
N HIS A 56 -0.73 14.28 -9.02
CA HIS A 56 -0.76 15.53 -9.79
C HIS A 56 0.33 15.64 -10.88
N GLN A 57 1.38 14.82 -10.81
CA GLN A 57 2.41 14.75 -11.85
C GLN A 57 2.05 13.79 -12.99
N ILE A 58 1.01 12.97 -12.82
CA ILE A 58 0.69 11.84 -13.71
C ILE A 58 -0.73 11.96 -14.26
N VAL A 59 -1.70 12.36 -13.41
CA VAL A 59 -3.12 12.35 -13.69
C VAL A 59 -3.82 13.62 -13.18
N GLU A 60 -5.05 13.84 -13.62
CA GLU A 60 -5.84 15.03 -13.25
C GLU A 60 -6.68 14.84 -11.98
N PHE A 61 -6.88 13.60 -11.54
CA PHE A 61 -7.64 13.31 -10.32
C PHE A 61 -6.77 13.29 -9.07
N SER A 62 -7.41 13.41 -7.94
CA SER A 62 -6.83 13.23 -6.61
C SER A 62 -7.49 12.08 -5.84
N VAL A 63 -6.90 11.72 -4.71
CA VAL A 63 -7.40 10.69 -3.82
C VAL A 63 -7.64 11.28 -2.45
N THR A 64 -8.70 10.87 -1.77
CA THR A 64 -8.92 11.17 -0.35
C THR A 64 -8.92 9.90 0.47
N LEU A 65 -8.23 9.96 1.62
CA LEU A 65 -8.14 8.85 2.57
C LEU A 65 -8.97 9.21 3.81
N GLN A 66 -9.96 8.39 4.12
CA GLN A 66 -10.82 8.58 5.29
C GLN A 66 -10.89 7.32 6.11
N THR A 67 -11.20 7.47 7.39
CA THR A 67 -11.39 6.35 8.29
C THR A 67 -12.78 6.39 8.94
N ASP A 68 -13.40 5.20 9.07
CA ASP A 68 -14.66 4.99 9.76
C ASP A 68 -14.48 4.49 11.21
N GLY A 69 -13.24 4.46 11.71
CA GLY A 69 -12.90 3.91 13.01
C GLY A 69 -12.39 2.45 12.96
N LYS A 70 -12.50 1.77 11.82
CA LYS A 70 -12.01 0.38 11.61
C LYS A 70 -11.28 0.19 10.30
N ASN A 71 -11.72 0.89 9.25
CA ASN A 71 -11.20 0.73 7.91
C ASN A 71 -10.76 2.08 7.36
N ILE A 72 -9.81 2.04 6.42
CA ILE A 72 -9.41 3.20 5.64
C ILE A 72 -10.15 3.10 4.31
N MET A 73 -10.98 4.10 4.05
CA MET A 73 -11.70 4.24 2.79
C MET A 73 -10.92 5.17 1.87
N THR A 74 -10.69 4.71 0.65
CA THR A 74 -10.02 5.49 -0.39
C THR A 74 -11.06 5.92 -1.41
N ASN A 75 -11.15 7.22 -1.68
CA ASN A 75 -12.02 7.73 -2.72
C ASN A 75 -11.20 8.50 -3.74
N ILE A 76 -11.62 8.39 -5.02
CA ILE A 76 -11.12 9.20 -6.11
C ILE A 76 -11.95 10.47 -6.23
N VAL A 77 -11.31 11.59 -6.59
CA VAL A 77 -11.92 12.90 -6.66
C VAL A 77 -11.54 13.54 -8.00
N TYR A 78 -12.56 13.89 -8.79
CA TYR A 78 -12.46 14.74 -9.97
C TYR A 78 -13.31 15.98 -9.74
N ASP A 79 -12.70 17.14 -9.70
CA ASP A 79 -13.37 18.41 -9.36
C ASP A 79 -14.24 18.27 -8.09
N ASP A 80 -15.55 18.41 -8.23
CA ASP A 80 -16.53 18.28 -7.15
C ASP A 80 -17.14 16.86 -7.02
N LYS A 81 -16.73 15.92 -7.88
CA LYS A 81 -17.26 14.54 -7.89
C LYS A 81 -16.36 13.60 -7.13
N ARG A 82 -16.98 12.75 -6.33
CA ARG A 82 -16.26 11.80 -5.48
C ARG A 82 -16.96 10.45 -5.47
N TRP A 83 -16.19 9.37 -5.59
CA TRP A 83 -16.68 7.99 -5.48
C TRP A 83 -15.58 7.05 -4.93
N PRO A 84 -15.96 5.89 -4.36
CA PRO A 84 -15.01 4.91 -3.89
C PRO A 84 -14.05 4.46 -4.97
N LEU A 85 -12.77 4.28 -4.62
CA LEU A 85 -11.73 3.82 -5.56
C LEU A 85 -12.07 2.44 -6.16
N GLU A 86 -12.85 1.61 -5.44
CA GLU A 86 -13.33 0.32 -5.94
C GLU A 86 -14.22 0.44 -7.19
N MET A 87 -14.87 1.59 -7.37
CA MET A 87 -15.72 1.89 -8.54
C MET A 87 -14.95 2.56 -9.68
N ALA A 88 -13.68 2.89 -9.47
CA ALA A 88 -12.83 3.52 -10.47
C ALA A 88 -12.43 2.56 -11.60
N SER A 89 -11.96 3.10 -12.72
CA SER A 89 -11.40 2.33 -13.83
C SER A 89 -10.16 1.54 -13.42
N GLY A 90 -9.75 0.58 -14.24
CA GLY A 90 -8.55 -0.21 -14.00
C GLY A 90 -7.30 0.64 -13.90
N MET A 91 -7.15 1.63 -14.79
CA MET A 91 -6.01 2.55 -14.81
C MET A 91 -5.98 3.46 -13.58
N GLU A 92 -7.11 4.03 -13.18
CA GLU A 92 -7.21 4.84 -11.97
C GLU A 92 -6.84 4.05 -10.71
N LYS A 93 -7.32 2.80 -10.59
CA LYS A 93 -6.96 1.89 -9.51
C LYS A 93 -5.46 1.58 -9.48
N PHE A 94 -4.89 1.31 -10.65
CA PHE A 94 -3.47 0.98 -10.78
C PHE A 94 -2.58 2.16 -10.38
N VAL A 95 -2.82 3.35 -10.95
CA VAL A 95 -2.02 4.55 -10.68
C VAL A 95 -2.17 4.97 -9.22
N SER A 96 -3.40 4.98 -8.69
CA SER A 96 -3.65 5.29 -7.27
C SER A 96 -2.96 4.30 -6.33
N GLY A 97 -3.07 3.00 -6.63
CA GLY A 97 -2.42 1.95 -5.83
C GLY A 97 -0.90 2.05 -5.83
N LEU A 98 -0.31 2.41 -6.97
CA LEU A 98 1.13 2.63 -7.09
C LEU A 98 1.56 3.91 -6.35
N ALA A 99 0.82 5.01 -6.51
CA ALA A 99 1.08 6.26 -5.81
C ALA A 99 1.03 6.08 -4.28
N ILE A 100 0.05 5.34 -3.77
CA ILE A 100 -0.03 5.01 -2.33
C ILE A 100 1.21 4.24 -1.86
N ARG A 101 1.66 3.23 -2.63
CA ARG A 101 2.85 2.45 -2.26
C ARG A 101 4.11 3.32 -2.24
N VAL A 102 4.31 4.17 -3.24
CA VAL A 102 5.46 5.07 -3.30
C VAL A 102 5.40 6.13 -2.19
N ALA A 103 4.22 6.69 -1.91
CA ALA A 103 4.02 7.64 -0.81
C ALA A 103 4.37 7.00 0.54
N LEU A 104 3.96 5.76 0.79
CA LEU A 104 4.32 5.03 2.01
C LEU A 104 5.83 4.78 2.12
N ILE A 105 6.52 4.50 1.02
CA ILE A 105 7.98 4.40 0.99
C ILE A 105 8.62 5.75 1.34
N ASN A 106 8.11 6.84 0.79
CA ASN A 106 8.65 8.20 1.00
C ASN A 106 8.49 8.68 2.45
N ILE A 107 7.37 8.36 3.10
CA ILE A 107 7.05 8.77 4.47
C ILE A 107 7.72 7.83 5.50
N SER A 108 8.02 6.60 5.11
CA SER A 108 8.60 5.60 6.00
C SER A 108 10.00 6.00 6.46
N ASN A 109 10.31 5.73 7.74
CA ASN A 109 11.66 5.83 8.28
C ASN A 109 12.55 4.60 7.96
N LEU A 110 12.05 3.65 7.15
CA LEU A 110 12.81 2.48 6.73
C LEU A 110 13.80 2.84 5.61
N PRO A 111 14.89 2.08 5.43
CA PRO A 111 15.78 2.26 4.30
C PRO A 111 15.01 2.21 2.98
N ARG A 112 15.22 3.22 2.13
CA ARG A 112 14.52 3.33 0.85
C ARG A 112 15.08 2.30 -0.13
N PRO A 113 14.22 1.47 -0.76
CA PRO A 113 14.67 0.55 -1.81
C PRO A 113 15.06 1.35 -3.06
N ASN A 114 16.10 0.91 -3.76
CA ASN A 114 16.49 1.48 -5.07
C ASN A 114 15.85 0.76 -6.26
N ILE A 115 15.07 -0.28 -6.01
CA ILE A 115 14.40 -1.11 -7.02
C ILE A 115 12.89 -1.17 -6.74
N ILE A 116 12.10 -1.13 -7.82
CA ILE A 116 10.68 -1.44 -7.81
C ILE A 116 10.38 -2.50 -8.87
N CYS A 117 9.56 -3.48 -8.52
CA CYS A 117 9.05 -4.48 -9.44
C CYS A 117 7.54 -4.31 -9.61
N ILE A 118 7.09 -4.21 -10.87
CA ILE A 118 5.69 -4.05 -11.24
C ILE A 118 5.32 -5.24 -12.11
N ASP A 119 4.46 -6.11 -11.54
CA ASP A 119 3.99 -7.32 -12.20
C ASP A 119 2.56 -7.10 -12.73
N GLU A 120 2.42 -7.11 -14.04
CA GLU A 120 1.14 -7.05 -14.79
C GLU A 120 0.18 -5.89 -14.43
N GLY A 121 0.62 -4.73 -14.00
CA GLY A 121 -0.27 -3.61 -13.68
C GLY A 121 -0.84 -2.87 -14.91
N PHE A 122 -0.34 -3.12 -16.11
CA PHE A 122 -0.55 -2.28 -17.30
C PHE A 122 -1.65 -2.78 -18.25
N GLY A 123 -2.26 -3.93 -17.97
CA GLY A 123 -3.31 -4.51 -18.83
C GLY A 123 -4.59 -3.66 -18.96
N CYS A 124 -4.73 -2.64 -18.12
CA CYS A 124 -5.84 -1.69 -18.16
C CYS A 124 -5.51 -0.39 -18.94
N ALA A 125 -4.27 -0.24 -19.43
CA ALA A 125 -3.87 0.92 -20.21
C ALA A 125 -4.27 0.72 -21.68
N ASP A 126 -5.12 1.57 -22.17
CA ASP A 126 -5.44 1.69 -23.59
C ASP A 126 -4.61 2.82 -24.24
N SER A 127 -4.80 3.04 -25.56
CA SER A 127 -4.07 4.07 -26.30
C SER A 127 -4.24 5.49 -25.74
N ASP A 128 -5.37 5.77 -25.08
CA ASP A 128 -5.66 7.09 -24.55
C ASP A 128 -4.87 7.38 -23.25
N HIS A 129 -4.40 6.33 -22.57
CA HIS A 129 -3.63 6.43 -21.33
C HIS A 129 -2.10 6.42 -21.53
N LEU A 130 -1.59 6.32 -22.77
CA LEU A 130 -0.14 6.26 -23.06
C LEU A 130 0.63 7.49 -22.52
N GLY A 131 0.02 8.68 -22.58
CA GLY A 131 0.63 9.90 -22.03
C GLY A 131 0.81 9.82 -20.51
N GLN A 132 -0.20 9.34 -19.80
CA GLN A 132 -0.17 9.14 -18.34
C GLN A 132 0.87 8.09 -17.94
N MET A 133 1.02 7.04 -18.75
CA MET A 133 2.04 6.01 -18.55
C MET A 133 3.44 6.58 -18.70
N GLY A 134 3.70 7.42 -19.72
CA GLY A 134 4.97 8.10 -19.89
C GLY A 134 5.34 9.00 -18.70
N ALA A 135 4.36 9.75 -18.19
CA ALA A 135 4.54 10.58 -16.99
C ALA A 135 4.84 9.72 -15.75
N LEU A 136 4.11 8.61 -15.58
CA LEU A 136 4.35 7.65 -14.50
C LEU A 136 5.78 7.08 -14.53
N PHE A 137 6.26 6.62 -15.70
CA PHE A 137 7.62 6.09 -15.82
C PHE A 137 8.67 7.16 -15.58
N THR A 138 8.46 8.36 -16.08
CA THR A 138 9.35 9.49 -15.80
C THR A 138 9.45 9.75 -14.30
N TYR A 139 8.33 9.78 -13.62
CA TYR A 139 8.30 9.90 -12.16
C TYR A 139 9.05 8.76 -11.45
N LEU A 140 8.78 7.50 -11.82
CA LEU A 140 9.42 6.34 -11.22
C LEU A 140 10.94 6.31 -11.46
N LYS A 141 11.44 6.71 -12.64
CA LYS A 141 12.88 6.83 -12.97
C LYS A 141 13.59 7.83 -12.06
N HIS A 142 12.91 8.86 -11.55
CA HIS A 142 13.47 9.77 -10.55
C HIS A 142 13.48 9.19 -9.13
N GLN A 143 12.66 8.20 -8.86
CA GLN A 143 12.50 7.62 -7.53
C GLN A 143 13.33 6.35 -7.31
N PHE A 144 13.53 5.55 -8.35
CA PHE A 144 14.17 4.24 -8.29
C PHE A 144 15.28 4.13 -9.34
N GLU A 145 16.38 3.52 -8.97
CA GLU A 145 17.52 3.24 -9.88
C GLU A 145 17.17 2.12 -10.86
N PHE A 146 16.41 1.12 -10.37
CA PHE A 146 15.99 -0.03 -11.17
C PHE A 146 14.46 -0.17 -11.13
N ILE A 147 13.86 -0.26 -12.32
CA ILE A 147 12.42 -0.51 -12.47
C ILE A 147 12.27 -1.79 -13.28
N TRP A 148 11.76 -2.84 -12.64
CA TRP A 148 11.44 -4.09 -13.30
C TRP A 148 9.97 -4.17 -13.62
N ILE A 149 9.67 -4.40 -14.91
CA ILE A 149 8.30 -4.51 -15.41
C ILE A 149 8.12 -5.88 -15.99
N ILE A 150 7.15 -6.62 -15.48
CA ILE A 150 6.71 -7.90 -16.04
C ILE A 150 5.40 -7.61 -16.76
N SER A 151 5.37 -7.81 -18.08
CA SER A 151 4.20 -7.55 -18.91
C SER A 151 4.22 -8.42 -20.18
N HIS A 152 3.05 -8.77 -20.66
CA HIS A 152 2.85 -9.43 -21.93
C HIS A 152 2.40 -8.45 -23.05
N LEU A 153 2.35 -7.15 -22.75
CA LEU A 153 1.88 -6.13 -23.68
C LEU A 153 3.02 -5.62 -24.57
N ASP A 154 2.84 -5.70 -25.88
CA ASP A 154 3.82 -5.21 -26.85
C ASP A 154 4.08 -3.70 -26.74
N GLN A 155 3.07 -2.93 -26.35
CA GLN A 155 3.17 -1.47 -26.14
C GLN A 155 4.19 -1.06 -25.08
N MET A 156 4.50 -1.95 -24.12
CA MET A 156 5.50 -1.69 -23.08
C MET A 156 6.92 -1.72 -23.59
N ARG A 157 7.16 -2.32 -24.77
CA ARG A 157 8.52 -2.47 -25.35
C ARG A 157 9.19 -1.12 -25.62
N ASP A 158 8.43 -0.15 -26.07
CA ASP A 158 8.93 1.17 -26.42
C ASP A 158 9.15 2.10 -25.20
N MET A 159 8.73 1.65 -24.01
CA MET A 159 8.81 2.41 -22.77
C MET A 159 9.97 1.99 -21.85
N VAL A 160 10.66 0.92 -22.19
CA VAL A 160 11.73 0.34 -21.37
C VAL A 160 13.09 0.48 -22.05
N ASP A 161 14.14 0.62 -21.24
CA ASP A 161 15.51 0.79 -21.75
C ASP A 161 16.14 -0.53 -22.20
N GLN A 162 15.71 -1.66 -21.61
CA GLN A 162 16.18 -3.02 -21.94
C GLN A 162 15.02 -3.99 -21.84
N GLN A 163 15.03 -5.00 -22.71
CA GLN A 163 14.01 -6.05 -22.74
C GLN A 163 14.63 -7.43 -22.58
N LEU A 164 14.02 -8.21 -21.67
CA LEU A 164 14.26 -9.65 -21.50
C LEU A 164 13.06 -10.41 -22.04
N GLU A 165 13.23 -11.14 -23.12
CA GLU A 165 12.18 -11.98 -23.66
C GLU A 165 12.37 -13.42 -23.16
N ILE A 166 11.33 -13.96 -22.49
CA ILE A 166 11.35 -15.34 -21.98
C ILE A 166 10.45 -16.19 -22.86
N LYS A 167 11.04 -17.15 -23.56
CA LYS A 167 10.32 -18.11 -24.43
C LYS A 167 10.42 -19.52 -23.89
N LYS A 168 9.37 -20.30 -24.07
CA LYS A 168 9.37 -21.74 -23.78
C LYS A 168 9.69 -22.52 -25.06
N GLU A 169 10.86 -23.16 -25.08
CA GLU A 169 11.30 -24.02 -26.18
C GLU A 169 11.62 -25.42 -25.64
N ASN A 170 11.03 -26.47 -26.25
CA ASN A 170 11.26 -27.87 -25.88
C ASN A 170 11.10 -28.20 -24.40
N GLY A 171 10.18 -27.50 -23.70
CA GLY A 171 9.92 -27.71 -22.27
C GLY A 171 10.82 -26.90 -21.34
N TYR A 172 11.77 -26.14 -21.84
CA TYR A 172 12.69 -25.27 -21.09
C TYR A 172 12.43 -23.79 -21.36
N SER A 173 12.68 -22.94 -20.37
CA SER A 173 12.63 -21.49 -20.55
C SER A 173 13.96 -20.99 -21.08
N LYS A 174 13.92 -20.20 -22.17
CA LYS A 174 15.06 -19.52 -22.78
C LYS A 174 14.90 -18.03 -22.56
N ILE A 175 16.01 -17.34 -22.25
CA ILE A 175 16.05 -15.89 -22.08
C ILE A 175 16.82 -15.30 -23.25
N ASP A 176 16.17 -14.37 -23.96
CA ASP A 176 16.78 -13.57 -25.02
C ASP A 176 16.85 -12.11 -24.55
N PHE A 177 18.04 -11.53 -24.63
CA PHE A 177 18.27 -10.10 -24.37
C PHE A 177 18.10 -9.32 -25.68
N ARG A 178 17.31 -8.25 -25.64
CA ARG A 178 17.15 -7.31 -26.76
C ARG A 178 17.39 -5.89 -26.32
#